data_7ac424046cc27749be3d017271bd556d
#
_entry.id   7ac424046cc27749be3d017271bd556d
#
_cell.length_a   1.000
_cell.length_b   1.000
_cell.length_c   1.000
_cell.angle_alpha   90.00
_cell.angle_beta   90.00
_cell.angle_gamma   90.00
#
_symmetry.space_group_name_H-M   'P 1'
#
loop_
_entity.id
_entity.type
_entity.pdbx_description
1 polymer ?
#
loop_
_entity_poly.entity_id
_entity_poly.type
_entity_poly.pdbx_seq_one_letter_code
_entity_poly.pdbx_strand_id
1 'polypeptide(L)'
;MVDLPVRQCEFCGKEFAPKTRTNRFCPGPHYTECEVCGGQVLQRKPGVKILRFCSKKCSGVYHRAHRPVVECVCQFDGCGREFIADRSTAKYCPGPHCRTCVVCGKEFEVDVYQPSLSCSKACSRGLIDYEDRQRKHDATMMERYGVKNVSQVEEVKAKKADTLMAHYGVTNPSLSPEVRAKRERTFMERFGVRSPMMSKEVQARARATVLERYGSECVFTAPGFAERNRVTMLERYGVENIFQLPEVQKRAAASGGRVSKVNLGWKARLEEVTGRRFDTEVAFGPAGEGGGVWCADLGCGGVLVDVNPSFSHNSTVSFAHATGRCTEFVESGSCDRKRHLPVEPRHHQKRALVAESAGVTLMQYFDWMDEGIFLSMVAAKLGACPYSVGARECEVVSLSQADANRFFRENHLLGAANGQAFCVGLTYRGDLVHVQSYGPARFRSNVEWEAIRSCSRLGWHVQGGFSRCDRVFFREVRPASVVSYVDLATGTGRTESMFAGWVAERAGRPNSMWVRVVNGEGPAYVRDSAARRVGADRLLGFEVGERYPRLREDGSKVSNADVLQMEGYVQVFDCGVRPFVWRKDR
;
A
#
# COMPACT_ATOMS: atom_id res chain seq x y z
N MET A 1 -10.61 -92.53 8.85
CA MET A 1 -9.42 -92.06 8.09
C MET A 1 -8.74 -93.29 7.53
N VAL A 2 -8.59 -93.35 6.22
CA VAL A 2 -7.92 -94.48 5.57
C VAL A 2 -6.42 -94.28 5.76
N ASP A 3 -5.80 -95.17 6.60
CA ASP A 3 -4.34 -95.15 6.74
C ASP A 3 -3.72 -95.49 5.39
N LEU A 4 -3.07 -94.55 4.77
CA LEU A 4 -2.35 -94.71 3.54
C LEU A 4 -0.94 -95.27 3.88
N PRO A 5 -0.39 -96.24 3.10
CA PRO A 5 0.91 -96.81 3.37
C PRO A 5 2.01 -95.76 3.34
N VAL A 6 3.02 -95.88 4.24
CA VAL A 6 4.23 -95.05 4.25
C VAL A 6 4.91 -95.08 2.88
N ARG A 7 5.37 -93.92 2.38
CA ARG A 7 6.03 -93.77 1.09
C ARG A 7 7.38 -93.10 1.28
N GLN A 8 8.30 -93.37 0.41
CA GLN A 8 9.53 -92.60 0.33
C GLN A 8 9.32 -91.33 -0.52
N CYS A 9 9.79 -90.17 -0.04
CA CYS A 9 9.76 -88.91 -0.74
C CYS A 9 10.60 -88.99 -2.03
N GLU A 10 10.01 -88.77 -3.14
CA GLU A 10 10.67 -88.77 -4.46
C GLU A 10 11.81 -87.77 -4.60
N PHE A 11 11.92 -86.80 -3.71
CA PHE A 11 12.95 -85.78 -3.77
C PHE A 11 14.11 -86.04 -2.82
N CYS A 12 13.87 -86.43 -1.56
CA CYS A 12 14.87 -86.56 -0.53
C CYS A 12 15.00 -87.98 0.06
N GLY A 13 14.23 -88.97 -0.44
CA GLY A 13 14.27 -90.36 0.01
C GLY A 13 13.70 -90.64 1.40
N LYS A 14 13.31 -89.64 2.16
CA LYS A 14 12.79 -89.84 3.53
C LYS A 14 11.41 -90.51 3.51
N GLU A 15 11.17 -91.47 4.41
CA GLU A 15 9.84 -92.01 4.57
C GLU A 15 8.88 -91.05 5.22
N PHE A 16 7.63 -91.01 4.75
CA PHE A 16 6.58 -90.15 5.28
C PHE A 16 5.20 -90.75 5.09
N ALA A 17 4.28 -90.46 5.98
CA ALA A 17 2.88 -90.84 5.82
C ALA A 17 2.14 -89.80 4.93
N PRO A 18 1.68 -90.16 3.73
CA PRO A 18 1.04 -89.24 2.84
C PRO A 18 -0.40 -88.93 3.29
N LYS A 19 -0.81 -87.64 3.20
CA LYS A 19 -2.18 -87.21 3.54
C LYS A 19 -3.18 -87.57 2.43
N THR A 20 -2.72 -87.76 1.20
CA THR A 20 -3.52 -88.14 0.05
C THR A 20 -2.74 -89.10 -0.87
N ARG A 21 -3.46 -89.86 -1.69
CA ARG A 21 -2.88 -90.83 -2.63
C ARG A 21 -1.91 -90.21 -3.67
N THR A 22 -2.05 -88.88 -3.87
CA THR A 22 -1.25 -88.13 -4.85
C THR A 22 0.00 -87.49 -4.21
N ASN A 23 0.17 -87.53 -2.86
CA ASN A 23 1.35 -86.91 -2.23
C ASN A 23 2.62 -87.72 -2.54
N ARG A 24 3.51 -87.09 -3.35
CA ARG A 24 4.79 -87.65 -3.77
C ARG A 24 5.97 -87.16 -2.93
N PHE A 25 5.80 -86.13 -2.16
CA PHE A 25 6.85 -85.42 -1.40
C PHE A 25 6.48 -85.30 0.05
N CYS A 26 7.47 -85.43 0.94
CA CYS A 26 7.26 -85.25 2.39
C CYS A 26 6.99 -83.77 2.73
N PRO A 27 6.37 -83.50 3.93
CA PRO A 27 6.01 -82.10 4.30
C PRO A 27 7.22 -81.30 4.83
N GLY A 28 8.46 -81.77 4.77
CA GLY A 28 9.67 -81.09 5.21
C GLY A 28 10.27 -80.17 4.14
N PRO A 29 11.17 -79.28 4.51
CA PRO A 29 11.91 -78.47 3.55
C PRO A 29 12.86 -79.34 2.69
N HIS A 30 12.87 -79.06 1.37
CA HIS A 30 13.73 -79.72 0.39
C HIS A 30 14.76 -78.73 -0.14
N TYR A 31 16.03 -79.13 -0.23
CA TYR A 31 17.14 -78.30 -0.68
C TYR A 31 17.92 -78.98 -1.80
N THR A 32 18.40 -78.12 -2.75
CA THR A 32 19.44 -78.49 -3.74
C THR A 32 20.63 -77.57 -3.54
N GLU A 33 21.77 -77.92 -4.14
CA GLU A 33 22.94 -77.04 -4.14
C GLU A 33 22.84 -75.96 -5.26
N CYS A 34 23.29 -74.76 -4.97
CA CYS A 34 23.37 -73.67 -5.93
C CYS A 34 24.53 -73.92 -6.91
N GLU A 35 24.26 -73.95 -8.20
CA GLU A 35 25.27 -74.21 -9.24
C GLU A 35 26.40 -73.17 -9.32
N VAL A 36 26.28 -72.05 -8.64
CA VAL A 36 27.29 -70.99 -8.62
C VAL A 36 28.09 -70.90 -7.34
N CYS A 37 27.48 -71.04 -6.20
CA CYS A 37 28.15 -70.85 -4.91
C CYS A 37 28.11 -72.07 -3.96
N GLY A 38 27.54 -73.24 -4.35
CA GLY A 38 27.37 -74.43 -3.54
C GLY A 38 26.40 -74.30 -2.36
N GLY A 39 25.83 -73.13 -2.14
CA GLY A 39 24.91 -72.87 -1.02
C GLY A 39 23.55 -73.54 -1.21
N GLN A 40 22.86 -73.81 -0.12
CA GLN A 40 21.57 -74.52 -0.14
C GLN A 40 20.47 -73.65 -0.81
N VAL A 41 19.70 -74.27 -1.73
CA VAL A 41 18.57 -73.63 -2.42
C VAL A 41 17.28 -74.31 -1.97
N LEU A 42 16.43 -73.59 -1.27
CA LEU A 42 15.12 -74.04 -0.82
C LEU A 42 14.17 -74.27 -1.99
N GLN A 43 13.76 -75.56 -2.16
CA GLN A 43 12.79 -75.94 -3.18
C GLN A 43 11.35 -75.74 -2.68
N ARG A 44 10.69 -74.67 -3.01
CA ARG A 44 9.33 -74.32 -2.54
C ARG A 44 8.24 -75.24 -3.09
N LYS A 45 8.45 -75.80 -4.29
CA LYS A 45 7.50 -76.67 -4.99
C LYS A 45 8.29 -77.80 -5.69
N PRO A 46 8.76 -78.79 -4.94
CA PRO A 46 9.48 -79.95 -5.52
C PRO A 46 8.59 -80.66 -6.53
N GLY A 47 9.12 -81.00 -7.68
CA GLY A 47 8.42 -81.69 -8.76
C GLY A 47 7.79 -80.78 -9.82
N VAL A 48 7.75 -79.44 -9.65
CA VAL A 48 7.23 -78.52 -10.66
C VAL A 48 8.39 -77.83 -11.42
N LYS A 49 9.31 -77.23 -10.71
CA LYS A 49 10.52 -76.57 -11.27
C LYS A 49 11.60 -76.56 -10.19
N ILE A 50 12.73 -77.20 -10.42
CA ILE A 50 13.90 -77.20 -9.54
C ILE A 50 14.60 -75.83 -9.68
N LEU A 51 14.74 -75.11 -8.56
CA LEU A 51 15.50 -73.88 -8.52
C LEU A 51 16.99 -74.18 -8.51
N ARG A 52 17.74 -73.70 -9.45
CA ARG A 52 19.18 -73.98 -9.63
C ARG A 52 20.05 -72.94 -8.86
N PHE A 53 19.52 -71.83 -8.42
CA PHE A 53 20.30 -70.74 -7.83
C PHE A 53 19.67 -70.27 -6.51
N CYS A 54 20.50 -69.98 -5.49
CA CYS A 54 20.07 -69.51 -4.17
C CYS A 54 19.61 -68.07 -4.20
N SER A 55 19.99 -67.27 -5.21
CA SER A 55 19.66 -65.84 -5.31
C SER A 55 19.65 -65.37 -6.80
N LYS A 56 19.01 -64.21 -7.03
CA LYS A 56 19.09 -63.53 -8.32
C LYS A 56 20.53 -63.16 -8.70
N LYS A 57 21.42 -62.95 -7.71
CA LYS A 57 22.83 -62.65 -7.92
C LYS A 57 23.54 -63.85 -8.56
N CYS A 58 23.37 -65.06 -7.99
CA CYS A 58 23.96 -66.29 -8.53
C CYS A 58 23.40 -66.64 -9.93
N SER A 59 22.08 -66.51 -10.11
CA SER A 59 21.48 -66.64 -11.43
C SER A 59 22.09 -65.67 -12.46
N GLY A 60 22.29 -64.40 -12.08
CA GLY A 60 22.91 -63.40 -12.93
C GLY A 60 24.39 -63.69 -13.25
N VAL A 61 25.15 -64.24 -12.30
CA VAL A 61 26.54 -64.68 -12.55
C VAL A 61 26.59 -65.83 -13.55
N TYR A 62 25.75 -66.85 -13.34
CA TYR A 62 25.68 -68.01 -14.29
C TYR A 62 25.34 -67.58 -15.70
N HIS A 63 24.28 -66.79 -15.86
CA HIS A 63 23.83 -66.32 -17.17
C HIS A 63 24.83 -65.39 -17.86
N ARG A 64 25.61 -64.61 -17.08
CA ARG A 64 26.70 -63.81 -17.66
C ARG A 64 27.85 -64.67 -18.17
N ALA A 65 28.26 -65.71 -17.40
CA ALA A 65 29.35 -66.61 -17.81
C ALA A 65 29.02 -67.52 -19.02
N HIS A 66 27.72 -67.75 -19.26
CA HIS A 66 27.26 -68.67 -20.34
C HIS A 66 26.50 -67.91 -21.46
N ARG A 67 26.72 -66.60 -21.58
CA ARG A 67 26.16 -65.84 -22.72
C ARG A 67 26.94 -66.13 -24.00
N PRO A 68 26.26 -66.35 -25.13
CA PRO A 68 26.94 -66.42 -26.42
C PRO A 68 27.52 -65.04 -26.75
N VAL A 69 28.74 -65.01 -27.19
CA VAL A 69 29.39 -63.82 -27.75
C VAL A 69 29.12 -63.73 -29.24
N VAL A 70 28.82 -62.53 -29.71
CA VAL A 70 28.48 -62.28 -31.11
C VAL A 70 29.35 -61.13 -31.64
N GLU A 71 29.88 -61.26 -32.82
CA GLU A 71 30.59 -60.18 -33.52
C GLU A 71 29.58 -59.19 -34.02
N CYS A 72 29.80 -57.90 -33.71
CA CYS A 72 28.95 -56.78 -34.11
C CYS A 72 29.81 -55.66 -34.69
N VAL A 73 29.20 -54.87 -35.59
CA VAL A 73 29.79 -53.64 -36.11
C VAL A 73 29.10 -52.46 -35.45
N CYS A 74 29.86 -51.51 -34.96
CA CYS A 74 29.33 -50.32 -34.32
C CYS A 74 28.53 -49.46 -35.28
N GLN A 75 27.27 -49.19 -34.96
CA GLN A 75 26.33 -48.40 -35.76
C GLN A 75 26.40 -46.88 -35.48
N PHE A 76 27.34 -46.42 -34.64
CA PHE A 76 27.53 -45.01 -34.43
C PHE A 76 28.15 -44.37 -35.68
N ASP A 77 27.54 -43.28 -36.11
CA ASP A 77 27.94 -42.54 -37.30
C ASP A 77 29.43 -42.15 -37.27
N GLY A 78 30.21 -42.57 -38.27
CA GLY A 78 31.66 -42.36 -38.33
C GLY A 78 32.52 -43.32 -37.49
N CYS A 79 31.95 -44.31 -36.78
CA CYS A 79 32.73 -45.26 -35.95
C CYS A 79 33.12 -46.53 -36.72
N GLY A 80 32.17 -47.34 -37.16
CA GLY A 80 32.38 -48.56 -37.99
C GLY A 80 33.27 -49.65 -37.36
N ARG A 81 33.64 -49.57 -36.07
CA ARG A 81 34.53 -50.56 -35.39
C ARG A 81 33.79 -51.87 -35.18
N GLU A 82 34.48 -52.97 -35.48
CA GLU A 82 34.04 -54.30 -35.11
C GLU A 82 34.28 -54.54 -33.63
N PHE A 83 33.33 -55.18 -32.93
CA PHE A 83 33.45 -55.50 -31.50
C PHE A 83 32.67 -56.75 -31.15
N ILE A 84 33.11 -57.39 -30.08
CA ILE A 84 32.45 -58.58 -29.55
C ILE A 84 31.44 -58.17 -28.49
N ALA A 85 30.20 -58.63 -28.63
CA ALA A 85 29.11 -58.30 -27.70
C ALA A 85 28.52 -59.56 -27.07
N ASP A 86 27.93 -59.37 -25.90
CA ASP A 86 27.22 -60.43 -25.17
C ASP A 86 25.78 -60.68 -25.68
N ARG A 87 25.37 -59.95 -26.68
CA ARG A 87 24.04 -60.06 -27.31
C ARG A 87 24.04 -59.53 -28.75
N SER A 88 23.28 -60.14 -29.60
CA SER A 88 23.13 -59.76 -31.03
C SER A 88 22.43 -58.42 -31.22
N THR A 89 21.82 -57.85 -30.16
CA THR A 89 21.14 -56.55 -30.18
C THR A 89 22.05 -55.37 -29.85
N ALA A 90 23.35 -55.62 -29.55
CA ALA A 90 24.31 -54.57 -29.26
C ALA A 90 24.61 -53.75 -30.53
N LYS A 91 24.38 -52.44 -30.48
CA LYS A 91 24.52 -51.55 -31.65
C LYS A 91 25.81 -50.74 -31.64
N TYR A 92 26.44 -50.59 -30.45
CA TYR A 92 27.56 -49.67 -30.28
C TYR A 92 28.71 -50.35 -29.55
N CYS A 93 29.95 -50.09 -29.99
CA CYS A 93 31.16 -50.66 -29.35
C CYS A 93 31.42 -49.98 -27.98
N PRO A 94 32.14 -50.64 -27.06
CA PRO A 94 32.54 -50.11 -25.78
C PRO A 94 33.77 -49.19 -25.89
N GLY A 95 33.62 -48.01 -26.50
CA GLY A 95 34.72 -47.05 -26.63
C GLY A 95 34.19 -45.62 -26.74
N PRO A 96 35.04 -44.63 -26.57
CA PRO A 96 34.63 -43.26 -26.72
C PRO A 96 34.15 -42.98 -28.16
N HIS A 97 33.05 -42.29 -28.28
CA HIS A 97 32.50 -41.82 -29.54
C HIS A 97 32.45 -40.30 -29.53
N CYS A 98 33.02 -39.67 -30.53
CA CYS A 98 33.11 -38.22 -30.60
C CYS A 98 32.22 -37.67 -31.71
N ARG A 99 31.70 -36.46 -31.47
CA ARG A 99 31.00 -35.64 -32.45
C ARG A 99 31.51 -34.22 -32.47
N THR A 100 31.33 -33.53 -33.57
CA THR A 100 31.55 -32.10 -33.64
C THR A 100 30.31 -31.34 -33.16
N CYS A 101 30.49 -30.42 -32.23
CA CYS A 101 29.44 -29.56 -31.74
C CYS A 101 28.90 -28.64 -32.82
N VAL A 102 27.60 -28.70 -33.11
CA VAL A 102 26.97 -27.90 -34.19
C VAL A 102 26.95 -26.39 -33.88
N VAL A 103 27.25 -25.99 -32.62
CA VAL A 103 27.21 -24.57 -32.22
C VAL A 103 28.62 -23.96 -32.23
N CYS A 104 29.63 -24.64 -31.71
CA CYS A 104 30.96 -24.08 -31.53
C CYS A 104 32.07 -24.83 -32.33
N GLY A 105 31.75 -25.86 -33.09
CA GLY A 105 32.70 -26.60 -33.90
C GLY A 105 33.71 -27.48 -33.15
N LYS A 106 33.65 -27.56 -31.82
CA LYS A 106 34.55 -28.38 -31.01
C LYS A 106 34.13 -29.84 -31.02
N GLU A 107 35.11 -30.75 -31.16
CA GLU A 107 34.86 -32.16 -30.92
C GLU A 107 34.64 -32.45 -29.46
N PHE A 108 33.70 -33.36 -29.15
CA PHE A 108 33.39 -33.78 -27.79
C PHE A 108 32.89 -35.23 -27.75
N GLU A 109 33.12 -35.87 -26.64
CA GLU A 109 32.67 -37.23 -26.39
C GLU A 109 31.17 -37.26 -26.10
N VAL A 110 30.48 -38.21 -26.72
CA VAL A 110 29.01 -38.36 -26.62
C VAL A 110 28.64 -39.73 -26.07
N ASP A 111 27.56 -39.77 -25.29
CA ASP A 111 26.87 -41.00 -24.97
C ASP A 111 26.10 -41.52 -26.18
N VAL A 112 26.45 -42.69 -26.66
CA VAL A 112 25.83 -43.33 -27.86
C VAL A 112 24.34 -43.61 -27.70
N TYR A 113 23.85 -43.73 -26.46
CA TYR A 113 22.44 -43.93 -26.16
C TYR A 113 21.65 -42.62 -25.99
N GLN A 114 22.36 -41.50 -25.77
CA GLN A 114 21.79 -40.16 -25.73
C GLN A 114 22.69 -39.15 -26.48
N PRO A 115 22.80 -39.30 -27.82
CA PRO A 115 23.73 -38.49 -28.57
C PRO A 115 23.33 -37.01 -28.56
N SER A 116 24.14 -36.20 -27.90
CA SER A 116 23.97 -34.74 -27.91
C SER A 116 24.54 -34.13 -29.19
N LEU A 117 23.92 -33.06 -29.69
CA LEU A 117 24.42 -32.27 -30.82
C LEU A 117 25.35 -31.14 -30.35
N SER A 118 25.53 -30.96 -29.04
CA SER A 118 26.28 -29.85 -28.46
C SER A 118 27.17 -30.32 -27.33
N CYS A 119 28.37 -29.73 -27.22
CA CYS A 119 29.41 -30.09 -26.25
C CYS A 119 29.14 -29.63 -24.80
N SER A 120 28.19 -28.74 -24.61
CA SER A 120 27.90 -28.16 -23.29
C SER A 120 26.45 -27.67 -23.17
N LYS A 121 25.99 -27.47 -21.91
CA LYS A 121 24.69 -26.83 -21.66
C LYS A 121 24.57 -25.42 -22.28
N ALA A 122 25.69 -24.70 -22.39
CA ALA A 122 25.69 -23.38 -23.02
C ALA A 122 25.41 -23.48 -24.51
N CYS A 123 26.09 -24.42 -25.22
CA CYS A 123 25.84 -24.68 -26.64
C CYS A 123 24.43 -25.25 -26.85
N SER A 124 23.95 -26.15 -25.98
CA SER A 124 22.58 -26.67 -26.07
C SER A 124 21.52 -25.57 -26.01
N ARG A 125 21.73 -24.55 -25.16
CA ARG A 125 20.82 -23.39 -25.05
C ARG A 125 20.78 -22.57 -26.34
N GLY A 126 21.91 -22.48 -27.07
CA GLY A 126 21.97 -21.79 -28.37
C GLY A 126 21.16 -22.47 -29.47
N LEU A 127 20.83 -23.77 -29.34
CA LEU A 127 20.00 -24.52 -30.28
C LEU A 127 18.50 -24.44 -30.01
N ILE A 128 18.10 -23.88 -28.84
CA ILE A 128 16.70 -23.81 -28.47
C ILE A 128 16.10 -22.56 -29.10
N ASP A 129 15.17 -22.73 -30.01
CA ASP A 129 14.26 -21.67 -30.38
C ASP A 129 13.27 -21.43 -29.23
N TYR A 130 13.61 -20.44 -28.39
CA TYR A 130 12.81 -20.08 -27.22
C TYR A 130 11.45 -19.55 -27.63
N GLU A 131 11.32 -18.85 -28.75
CA GLU A 131 10.06 -18.29 -29.23
C GLU A 131 9.11 -19.39 -29.71
N ASP A 132 9.61 -20.36 -30.50
CA ASP A 132 8.81 -21.51 -30.93
C ASP A 132 8.41 -22.39 -29.75
N ARG A 133 9.34 -22.64 -28.84
CA ARG A 133 9.05 -23.38 -27.60
C ARG A 133 7.99 -22.68 -26.74
N GLN A 134 8.07 -21.36 -26.61
CA GLN A 134 7.09 -20.58 -25.86
C GLN A 134 5.74 -20.60 -26.57
N ARG A 135 5.70 -20.41 -27.88
CA ARG A 135 4.45 -20.49 -28.65
C ARG A 135 3.76 -21.86 -28.51
N LYS A 136 4.50 -22.96 -28.59
CA LYS A 136 3.98 -24.33 -28.43
C LYS A 136 3.49 -24.56 -26.99
N HIS A 137 4.23 -24.09 -26.02
CA HIS A 137 3.82 -24.13 -24.59
C HIS A 137 2.52 -23.34 -24.38
N ASP A 138 2.46 -22.09 -24.84
CA ASP A 138 1.30 -21.22 -24.67
C ASP A 138 0.07 -21.80 -25.41
N ALA A 139 0.25 -22.35 -26.63
CA ALA A 139 -0.83 -23.02 -27.33
C ALA A 139 -1.38 -24.22 -26.54
N THR A 140 -0.50 -25.09 -26.03
CA THR A 140 -0.89 -26.22 -25.17
C THR A 140 -1.61 -25.79 -23.89
N MET A 141 -1.12 -24.71 -23.27
CA MET A 141 -1.76 -24.18 -22.06
C MET A 141 -3.13 -23.56 -22.35
N MET A 142 -3.25 -22.83 -23.44
CA MET A 142 -4.53 -22.27 -23.91
C MET A 142 -5.55 -23.37 -24.26
N GLU A 143 -5.12 -24.41 -24.96
CA GLU A 143 -5.97 -25.55 -25.33
C GLU A 143 -6.48 -26.32 -24.11
N ARG A 144 -5.60 -26.60 -23.14
CA ARG A 144 -5.95 -27.43 -21.97
C ARG A 144 -6.63 -26.67 -20.83
N TYR A 145 -6.27 -25.40 -20.62
CA TYR A 145 -6.65 -24.64 -19.43
C TYR A 145 -7.27 -23.27 -19.74
N GLY A 146 -7.35 -22.87 -21.01
CA GLY A 146 -7.86 -21.55 -21.40
C GLY A 146 -7.00 -20.36 -20.97
N VAL A 147 -5.77 -20.62 -20.49
CA VAL A 147 -4.83 -19.61 -19.99
C VAL A 147 -3.40 -19.94 -20.44
N LYS A 148 -2.55 -18.92 -20.59
CA LYS A 148 -1.13 -19.12 -20.95
C LYS A 148 -0.28 -19.74 -19.83
N ASN A 149 -0.73 -19.66 -18.60
CA ASN A 149 -0.03 -20.22 -17.44
C ASN A 149 -1.01 -20.89 -16.49
N VAL A 150 -0.80 -22.17 -16.22
CA VAL A 150 -1.61 -22.99 -15.29
C VAL A 150 -1.77 -22.35 -13.91
N SER A 151 -0.78 -21.56 -13.47
CA SER A 151 -0.90 -20.82 -12.19
C SER A 151 -1.97 -19.74 -12.18
N GLN A 152 -2.57 -19.40 -13.33
CA GLN A 152 -3.69 -18.44 -13.44
C GLN A 152 -5.05 -19.11 -13.29
N VAL A 153 -5.13 -20.45 -13.38
CA VAL A 153 -6.35 -21.22 -13.19
C VAL A 153 -6.76 -21.16 -11.71
N GLU A 154 -8.00 -20.78 -11.44
CA GLU A 154 -8.50 -20.58 -10.05
C GLU A 154 -8.43 -21.87 -9.21
N GLU A 155 -8.75 -23.02 -9.78
CA GLU A 155 -8.62 -24.30 -9.09
C GLU A 155 -7.17 -24.61 -8.69
N VAL A 156 -6.20 -24.26 -9.53
CA VAL A 156 -4.79 -24.47 -9.24
C VAL A 156 -4.30 -23.48 -8.18
N LYS A 157 -4.79 -22.25 -8.17
CA LYS A 157 -4.53 -21.26 -7.10
C LYS A 157 -5.11 -21.73 -5.78
N ALA A 158 -6.36 -22.20 -5.78
CA ALA A 158 -7.00 -22.73 -4.59
C ALA A 158 -6.22 -23.93 -4.02
N LYS A 159 -5.91 -24.94 -4.84
CA LYS A 159 -5.09 -26.10 -4.41
C LYS A 159 -3.74 -25.70 -3.85
N LYS A 160 -3.06 -24.71 -4.45
CA LYS A 160 -1.79 -24.17 -3.93
C LYS A 160 -2.00 -23.50 -2.58
N ALA A 161 -3.03 -22.68 -2.44
CA ALA A 161 -3.36 -22.01 -1.19
C ALA A 161 -3.67 -23.01 -0.08
N ASP A 162 -4.49 -24.05 -0.35
CA ASP A 162 -4.82 -25.12 0.59
C ASP A 162 -3.59 -25.90 1.03
N THR A 163 -2.71 -26.25 0.07
CA THR A 163 -1.45 -26.94 0.35
C THR A 163 -0.55 -26.09 1.26
N LEU A 164 -0.45 -24.78 0.97
CA LEU A 164 0.36 -23.85 1.77
C LEU A 164 -0.23 -23.64 3.16
N MET A 165 -1.55 -23.53 3.26
CA MET A 165 -2.25 -23.47 4.56
C MET A 165 -2.02 -24.74 5.37
N ALA A 166 -2.11 -25.92 4.76
CA ALA A 166 -1.87 -27.19 5.44
C ALA A 166 -0.41 -27.35 5.94
N HIS A 167 0.58 -26.89 5.17
CA HIS A 167 1.99 -27.02 5.52
C HIS A 167 2.56 -25.91 6.39
N TYR A 168 2.10 -24.67 6.20
CA TYR A 168 2.70 -23.48 6.83
C TYR A 168 1.72 -22.63 7.63
N GLY A 169 0.43 -22.99 7.65
CA GLY A 169 -0.62 -22.18 8.28
C GLY A 169 -0.85 -20.81 7.63
N VAL A 170 -0.31 -20.60 6.43
CA VAL A 170 -0.39 -19.33 5.69
C VAL A 170 -0.50 -19.58 4.19
N THR A 171 -1.15 -18.69 3.46
CA THR A 171 -1.31 -18.78 2.00
C THR A 171 -0.03 -18.47 1.21
N ASN A 172 0.95 -17.88 1.85
CA ASN A 172 2.27 -17.60 1.27
C ASN A 172 3.37 -18.00 2.27
N PRO A 173 4.29 -18.91 1.91
CA PRO A 173 5.36 -19.36 2.80
C PRO A 173 6.22 -18.23 3.38
N SER A 174 6.38 -17.12 2.63
CA SER A 174 7.13 -15.96 3.09
C SER A 174 6.49 -15.24 4.29
N LEU A 175 5.23 -15.52 4.60
CA LEU A 175 4.52 -14.99 5.76
C LEU A 175 4.70 -15.89 6.99
N SER A 176 5.11 -17.15 6.82
CA SER A 176 5.37 -18.07 7.94
C SER A 176 6.56 -17.57 8.78
N PRO A 177 6.40 -17.48 10.12
CA PRO A 177 7.49 -17.10 11.02
C PRO A 177 8.70 -18.05 10.93
N GLU A 178 8.46 -19.35 10.77
CA GLU A 178 9.51 -20.35 10.65
C GLU A 178 10.33 -20.19 9.37
N VAL A 179 9.65 -19.96 8.24
CA VAL A 179 10.32 -19.74 6.94
C VAL A 179 11.13 -18.44 6.97
N ARG A 180 10.59 -17.39 7.61
CA ARG A 180 11.31 -16.13 7.81
C ARG A 180 12.55 -16.33 8.66
N ALA A 181 12.42 -16.98 9.80
CA ALA A 181 13.53 -17.25 10.71
C ALA A 181 14.63 -18.10 10.03
N LYS A 182 14.25 -19.14 9.28
CA LYS A 182 15.20 -19.96 8.51
C LYS A 182 15.92 -19.14 7.45
N ARG A 183 15.20 -18.29 6.73
CA ARG A 183 15.76 -17.42 5.71
C ARG A 183 16.72 -16.37 6.32
N GLU A 184 16.31 -15.73 7.42
CA GLU A 184 17.15 -14.76 8.13
C GLU A 184 18.43 -15.43 8.66
N ARG A 185 18.34 -16.63 9.23
CA ARG A 185 19.50 -17.41 9.66
C ARG A 185 20.46 -17.68 8.49
N THR A 186 19.93 -18.16 7.35
CA THR A 186 20.75 -18.40 6.16
C THR A 186 21.41 -17.11 5.64
N PHE A 187 20.72 -15.98 5.73
CA PHE A 187 21.29 -14.69 5.33
C PHE A 187 22.35 -14.18 6.31
N MET A 188 22.13 -14.36 7.61
CA MET A 188 23.13 -14.04 8.64
C MET A 188 24.39 -14.90 8.47
N GLU A 189 24.23 -16.21 8.22
CA GLU A 189 25.36 -17.12 7.98
C GLU A 189 26.16 -16.77 6.71
N ARG A 190 25.48 -16.38 5.63
CA ARG A 190 26.13 -16.12 4.33
C ARG A 190 26.63 -14.70 4.15
N PHE A 191 25.93 -13.72 4.69
CA PHE A 191 26.15 -12.29 4.40
C PHE A 191 26.36 -11.45 5.66
N GLY A 192 26.24 -12.01 6.85
CA GLY A 192 26.35 -11.27 8.11
C GLY A 192 25.20 -10.28 8.37
N VAL A 193 24.13 -10.32 7.58
CA VAL A 193 23.00 -9.39 7.65
C VAL A 193 21.67 -10.12 7.45
N ARG A 194 20.56 -9.57 7.97
CA ARG A 194 19.22 -10.18 7.87
C ARG A 194 18.67 -10.27 6.45
N SER A 195 19.17 -9.45 5.54
CA SER A 195 18.80 -9.47 4.13
C SER A 195 20.03 -9.20 3.28
N PRO A 196 20.27 -9.94 2.18
CA PRO A 196 21.42 -9.73 1.30
C PRO A 196 21.55 -8.28 0.81
N MET A 197 20.42 -7.61 0.58
CA MET A 197 20.41 -6.21 0.16
C MET A 197 20.88 -5.21 1.23
N MET A 198 21.04 -5.64 2.49
CA MET A 198 21.66 -4.82 3.55
C MET A 198 23.19 -4.95 3.56
N SER A 199 23.77 -5.93 2.85
CA SER A 199 25.20 -6.10 2.72
C SER A 199 25.76 -5.07 1.73
N LYS A 200 26.75 -4.29 2.17
CA LYS A 200 27.46 -3.31 1.30
C LYS A 200 28.10 -3.99 0.09
N GLU A 201 28.64 -5.20 0.28
CA GLU A 201 29.27 -5.97 -0.81
C GLU A 201 28.24 -6.39 -1.87
N VAL A 202 27.06 -6.88 -1.44
CA VAL A 202 25.98 -7.25 -2.37
C VAL A 202 25.44 -6.03 -3.11
N GLN A 203 25.28 -4.90 -2.42
CA GLN A 203 24.87 -3.64 -3.05
C GLN A 203 25.90 -3.15 -4.06
N ALA A 204 27.21 -3.19 -3.73
CA ALA A 204 28.27 -2.79 -4.64
C ALA A 204 28.29 -3.68 -5.89
N ARG A 205 28.17 -5.01 -5.73
CA ARG A 205 28.09 -5.94 -6.85
C ARG A 205 26.86 -5.71 -7.73
N ALA A 206 25.70 -5.46 -7.12
CA ALA A 206 24.48 -5.14 -7.84
C ALA A 206 24.63 -3.83 -8.64
N ARG A 207 25.17 -2.77 -8.03
CA ARG A 207 25.46 -1.50 -8.72
C ARG A 207 26.43 -1.67 -9.87
N ALA A 208 27.53 -2.41 -9.66
CA ALA A 208 28.51 -2.69 -10.71
C ALA A 208 27.86 -3.42 -11.91
N THR A 209 27.02 -4.43 -11.65
CA THR A 209 26.29 -5.14 -12.69
C THR A 209 25.31 -4.22 -13.44
N VAL A 210 24.63 -3.32 -12.73
CA VAL A 210 23.71 -2.35 -13.35
C VAL A 210 24.47 -1.33 -14.19
N LEU A 211 25.59 -0.82 -13.65
CA LEU A 211 26.46 0.11 -14.37
C LEU A 211 27.03 -0.50 -15.67
N GLU A 212 27.52 -1.74 -15.59
CA GLU A 212 28.04 -2.48 -16.74
C GLU A 212 26.96 -2.68 -17.83
N ARG A 213 25.73 -3.03 -17.43
CA ARG A 213 24.64 -3.35 -18.37
C ARG A 213 23.92 -2.13 -18.93
N TYR A 214 23.80 -1.08 -18.15
CA TYR A 214 22.91 0.06 -18.47
C TYR A 214 23.63 1.42 -18.49
N GLY A 215 24.94 1.46 -18.19
CA GLY A 215 25.69 2.71 -18.15
C GLY A 215 25.27 3.66 -17.02
N SER A 216 24.59 3.14 -15.99
CA SER A 216 24.11 3.92 -14.85
C SER A 216 24.07 3.03 -13.59
N GLU A 217 24.30 3.59 -12.41
CA GLU A 217 24.22 2.85 -11.13
C GLU A 217 22.79 2.41 -10.77
N CYS A 218 21.78 2.99 -11.41
CA CYS A 218 20.37 2.65 -11.20
C CYS A 218 19.68 2.48 -12.56
N VAL A 219 18.96 1.38 -12.73
CA VAL A 219 18.20 1.11 -13.97
C VAL A 219 17.23 2.23 -14.32
N PHE A 220 16.61 2.84 -13.30
CA PHE A 220 15.62 3.90 -13.50
C PHE A 220 16.23 5.23 -14.00
N THR A 221 17.53 5.43 -13.80
CA THR A 221 18.29 6.60 -14.28
C THR A 221 19.08 6.30 -15.53
N ALA A 222 19.02 5.08 -16.05
CA ALA A 222 19.72 4.67 -17.26
C ALA A 222 19.24 5.45 -18.50
N PRO A 223 20.13 5.81 -19.43
CA PRO A 223 19.77 6.53 -20.64
C PRO A 223 18.64 5.83 -21.41
N GLY A 224 17.62 6.59 -21.78
CA GLY A 224 16.45 6.09 -22.52
C GLY A 224 15.48 5.18 -21.72
N PHE A 225 15.72 4.93 -20.41
CA PHE A 225 14.77 4.14 -19.59
C PHE A 225 13.42 4.83 -19.47
N ALA A 226 13.43 6.12 -19.13
CA ALA A 226 12.21 6.90 -18.97
C ALA A 226 11.37 6.91 -20.25
N GLU A 227 12.01 7.07 -21.40
CA GLU A 227 11.33 7.07 -22.71
C GLU A 227 10.77 5.69 -23.06
N ARG A 228 11.56 4.61 -22.91
CA ARG A 228 11.05 3.25 -23.12
C ARG A 228 9.88 2.91 -22.19
N ASN A 229 9.94 3.35 -20.95
CA ASN A 229 8.84 3.14 -20.01
C ASN A 229 7.61 3.93 -20.43
N ARG A 230 7.76 5.20 -20.83
CA ARG A 230 6.68 6.05 -21.35
C ARG A 230 6.00 5.43 -22.57
N VAL A 231 6.79 4.99 -23.56
CA VAL A 231 6.28 4.31 -24.78
C VAL A 231 5.50 3.04 -24.38
N THR A 232 6.07 2.21 -23.50
CA THR A 232 5.39 0.98 -23.03
C THR A 232 4.08 1.29 -22.31
N MET A 233 4.05 2.36 -21.51
CA MET A 233 2.83 2.78 -20.79
C MET A 233 1.77 3.29 -21.77
N LEU A 234 2.15 4.09 -22.77
CA LEU A 234 1.26 4.56 -23.82
C LEU A 234 0.68 3.40 -24.64
N GLU A 235 1.51 2.45 -25.07
CA GLU A 235 1.07 1.28 -25.85
C GLU A 235 0.13 0.36 -25.07
N ARG A 236 0.40 0.14 -23.78
CA ARG A 236 -0.38 -0.81 -22.97
C ARG A 236 -1.62 -0.21 -22.34
N TYR A 237 -1.56 1.04 -21.94
CA TYR A 237 -2.56 1.66 -21.09
C TYR A 237 -3.11 2.99 -21.62
N GLY A 238 -2.57 3.51 -22.74
CA GLY A 238 -2.97 4.78 -23.33
C GLY A 238 -2.59 6.02 -22.50
N VAL A 239 -1.70 5.86 -21.50
CA VAL A 239 -1.24 6.93 -20.61
C VAL A 239 0.29 6.90 -20.46
N GLU A 240 0.92 8.04 -20.25
CA GLU A 240 2.37 8.10 -20.08
C GLU A 240 2.85 7.50 -18.73
N ASN A 241 1.97 7.49 -17.73
CA ASN A 241 2.24 6.94 -16.40
C ASN A 241 1.00 6.21 -15.91
N ILE A 242 1.17 4.97 -15.42
CA ILE A 242 0.08 4.14 -14.92
C ILE A 242 -0.73 4.80 -13.77
N PHE A 243 -0.10 5.69 -12.99
CA PHE A 243 -0.79 6.48 -11.96
C PHE A 243 -1.73 7.56 -12.52
N GLN A 244 -1.78 7.77 -13.84
CA GLN A 244 -2.79 8.63 -14.49
C GLN A 244 -4.13 7.88 -14.67
N LEU A 245 -4.15 6.55 -14.52
CA LEU A 245 -5.37 5.76 -14.60
C LEU A 245 -6.20 5.93 -13.31
N PRO A 246 -7.48 6.37 -13.41
CA PRO A 246 -8.35 6.56 -12.25
C PRO A 246 -8.51 5.30 -11.38
N GLU A 247 -8.53 4.11 -12.01
CA GLU A 247 -8.63 2.84 -11.30
C GLU A 247 -7.38 2.51 -10.48
N VAL A 248 -6.19 2.84 -11.01
CA VAL A 248 -4.93 2.65 -10.29
C VAL A 248 -4.84 3.60 -9.12
N GLN A 249 -5.27 4.86 -9.31
CA GLN A 249 -5.34 5.84 -8.23
C GLN A 249 -6.30 5.40 -7.12
N LYS A 250 -7.51 4.93 -7.49
CA LYS A 250 -8.48 4.37 -6.53
C LYS A 250 -7.92 3.17 -5.78
N ARG A 251 -7.24 2.24 -6.47
CA ARG A 251 -6.60 1.07 -5.82
C ARG A 251 -5.45 1.48 -4.91
N ALA A 252 -4.62 2.43 -5.33
CA ALA A 252 -3.52 2.95 -4.52
C ALA A 252 -4.05 3.64 -3.24
N ALA A 253 -5.11 4.44 -3.36
CA ALA A 253 -5.81 5.03 -2.24
C ALA A 253 -6.43 3.95 -1.31
N ALA A 254 -7.12 2.94 -1.88
CA ALA A 254 -7.74 1.86 -1.12
C ALA A 254 -6.74 0.86 -0.50
N SER A 255 -5.54 0.68 -1.08
CA SER A 255 -4.52 -0.23 -0.56
C SER A 255 -3.71 0.35 0.61
N GLY A 256 -4.12 1.51 1.15
CA GLY A 256 -3.45 2.17 2.25
C GLY A 256 -2.03 2.55 1.83
N GLY A 257 -1.91 3.50 0.89
CA GLY A 257 -0.68 4.26 0.72
C GLY A 257 -0.17 4.64 2.12
N ARG A 258 1.10 4.89 2.31
CA ARG A 258 1.68 5.16 3.64
C ARG A 258 0.91 6.25 4.37
N VAL A 259 -0.17 5.87 5.05
CA VAL A 259 -0.93 6.77 5.92
C VAL A 259 0.04 7.34 6.94
N SER A 260 0.09 8.63 7.06
CA SER A 260 1.00 9.28 7.99
C SER A 260 0.67 8.89 9.44
N LYS A 261 1.69 8.87 10.31
CA LYS A 261 1.44 8.65 11.76
C LYS A 261 0.50 9.71 12.33
N VAL A 262 0.52 10.92 11.79
CA VAL A 262 -0.38 12.02 12.16
C VAL A 262 -1.82 11.64 11.84
N ASN A 263 -2.09 11.18 10.60
CA ASN A 263 -3.43 10.78 10.18
C ASN A 263 -3.95 9.57 10.98
N LEU A 264 -3.08 8.60 11.31
CA LEU A 264 -3.46 7.48 12.18
C LEU A 264 -3.81 7.95 13.61
N GLY A 265 -3.07 8.92 14.16
CA GLY A 265 -3.38 9.54 15.44
C GLY A 265 -4.72 10.27 15.42
N TRP A 266 -5.01 11.04 14.37
CA TRP A 266 -6.29 11.70 14.17
C TRP A 266 -7.44 10.72 13.99
N LYS A 267 -7.22 9.64 13.22
CA LYS A 267 -8.19 8.55 13.07
C LYS A 267 -8.60 7.98 14.43
N ALA A 268 -7.63 7.63 15.27
CA ALA A 268 -7.90 7.06 16.59
C ALA A 268 -8.74 8.01 17.47
N ARG A 269 -8.40 9.31 17.50
CA ARG A 269 -9.14 10.33 18.29
C ARG A 269 -10.55 10.57 17.75
N LEU A 270 -10.71 10.62 16.43
CA LEU A 270 -12.04 10.75 15.82
C LEU A 270 -12.91 9.52 16.08
N GLU A 271 -12.35 8.31 16.02
CA GLU A 271 -13.05 7.07 16.34
C GLU A 271 -13.45 7.01 17.82
N GLU A 272 -12.58 7.46 18.72
CA GLU A 272 -12.85 7.57 20.16
C GLU A 272 -14.00 8.54 20.48
N VAL A 273 -13.95 9.77 19.92
CA VAL A 273 -14.94 10.82 20.19
C VAL A 273 -16.30 10.50 19.55
N THR A 274 -16.31 9.89 18.37
CA THR A 274 -17.54 9.66 17.60
C THR A 274 -18.14 8.27 17.77
N GLY A 275 -17.36 7.30 18.26
CA GLY A 275 -17.74 5.88 18.28
C GLY A 275 -17.90 5.27 16.89
N ARG A 276 -17.42 5.92 15.82
CA ARG A 276 -17.57 5.51 14.43
C ARG A 276 -16.22 5.21 13.80
N ARG A 277 -16.18 4.22 12.92
CA ARG A 277 -14.98 3.88 12.15
C ARG A 277 -14.74 4.87 11.02
N PHE A 278 -13.50 5.32 10.87
CA PHE A 278 -13.05 6.18 9.78
C PHE A 278 -12.20 5.39 8.78
N ASP A 279 -12.46 5.62 7.50
CA ASP A 279 -11.59 5.17 6.42
C ASP A 279 -10.49 6.22 6.17
N THR A 280 -9.35 5.77 5.63
CA THR A 280 -8.21 6.63 5.27
C THR A 280 -8.16 6.84 3.76
N GLU A 281 -7.59 7.97 3.31
CA GLU A 281 -7.38 8.28 1.88
C GLU A 281 -8.68 8.17 1.07
N VAL A 282 -9.73 8.86 1.51
CA VAL A 282 -11.07 8.76 0.90
C VAL A 282 -11.18 9.67 -0.31
N ALA A 283 -11.42 9.09 -1.47
CA ALA A 283 -11.59 9.83 -2.71
C ALA A 283 -12.90 10.62 -2.75
N PHE A 284 -12.86 11.85 -3.27
CA PHE A 284 -14.04 12.71 -3.44
C PHE A 284 -13.94 13.62 -4.66
N GLY A 285 -15.09 14.06 -5.16
CA GLY A 285 -15.19 15.03 -6.25
C GLY A 285 -14.81 14.47 -7.63
N PRO A 286 -14.97 15.30 -8.68
CA PRO A 286 -14.54 14.97 -10.04
C PRO A 286 -13.01 14.95 -10.12
N ALA A 287 -12.47 14.28 -11.14
CA ALA A 287 -11.04 14.34 -11.43
C ALA A 287 -10.60 15.78 -11.64
N GLY A 288 -9.50 16.19 -10.99
CA GLY A 288 -8.93 17.53 -11.14
C GLY A 288 -8.36 17.77 -12.56
N GLU A 289 -8.03 19.01 -12.87
CA GLU A 289 -7.28 19.35 -14.07
C GLU A 289 -5.96 18.55 -14.10
N GLY A 290 -5.78 17.67 -15.08
CA GLY A 290 -4.67 16.72 -15.15
C GLY A 290 -5.02 15.29 -14.68
N GLY A 291 -6.31 14.96 -14.42
CA GLY A 291 -6.79 13.60 -14.17
C GLY A 291 -6.53 13.05 -12.75
N GLY A 292 -6.06 13.89 -11.81
CA GLY A 292 -5.84 13.50 -10.43
C GLY A 292 -7.13 13.37 -9.63
N VAL A 293 -7.23 12.36 -8.76
CA VAL A 293 -8.34 12.19 -7.83
C VAL A 293 -8.08 13.00 -6.56
N TRP A 294 -9.10 13.73 -6.10
CA TRP A 294 -9.08 14.39 -4.80
C TRP A 294 -9.27 13.33 -3.69
N CYS A 295 -8.35 13.27 -2.75
CA CYS A 295 -8.43 12.37 -1.59
C CYS A 295 -8.39 13.18 -0.30
N ALA A 296 -9.29 12.85 0.63
CA ALA A 296 -9.24 13.35 1.99
C ALA A 296 -8.50 12.36 2.88
N ASP A 297 -7.80 12.85 3.90
CA ASP A 297 -7.03 12.03 4.82
C ASP A 297 -7.90 10.97 5.52
N LEU A 298 -9.10 11.37 5.95
CA LEU A 298 -10.02 10.53 6.70
C LEU A 298 -11.47 10.75 6.24
N GLY A 299 -12.34 9.74 6.36
CA GLY A 299 -13.75 9.89 6.03
C GLY A 299 -14.66 8.91 6.74
N CYS A 300 -15.87 9.37 7.07
CA CYS A 300 -16.94 8.59 7.68
C CYS A 300 -18.31 9.19 7.34
N GLY A 301 -19.25 8.38 6.84
CA GLY A 301 -20.66 8.77 6.68
C GLY A 301 -20.91 10.05 5.87
N GLY A 302 -20.10 10.33 4.85
CA GLY A 302 -20.20 11.55 4.01
C GLY A 302 -19.54 12.79 4.61
N VAL A 303 -18.90 12.67 5.77
CA VAL A 303 -18.03 13.68 6.37
C VAL A 303 -16.58 13.27 6.13
N LEU A 304 -15.82 14.14 5.52
CA LEU A 304 -14.40 14.00 5.21
C LEU A 304 -13.60 14.95 6.10
N VAL A 305 -12.39 14.54 6.47
CA VAL A 305 -11.48 15.32 7.30
C VAL A 305 -10.11 15.36 6.67
N ASP A 306 -9.56 16.56 6.47
CA ASP A 306 -8.18 16.81 6.13
C ASP A 306 -7.42 17.32 7.36
N VAL A 307 -6.23 16.83 7.58
CA VAL A 307 -5.31 17.27 8.62
C VAL A 307 -4.14 17.98 7.97
N ASN A 308 -4.04 19.29 8.19
CA ASN A 308 -3.09 20.15 7.51
C ASN A 308 -1.99 20.67 8.46
N PRO A 309 -0.97 19.84 8.81
CA PRO A 309 0.13 20.29 9.64
C PRO A 309 0.93 21.39 8.93
N SER A 310 1.17 22.51 9.61
CA SER A 310 1.83 23.69 9.05
C SER A 310 3.22 23.40 8.49
N PHE A 311 3.95 22.43 9.05
CA PHE A 311 5.29 22.06 8.55
C PHE A 311 5.27 21.46 7.14
N SER A 312 4.16 20.88 6.69
CA SER A 312 4.00 20.27 5.35
C SER A 312 2.99 21.01 4.46
N HIS A 313 2.08 21.77 5.06
CA HIS A 313 0.99 22.47 4.38
C HIS A 313 1.14 23.99 4.39
N ASN A 314 2.36 24.50 4.15
CA ASN A 314 2.64 25.94 4.11
C ASN A 314 3.04 26.43 2.72
N SER A 315 2.91 27.73 2.51
CA SER A 315 3.24 28.41 1.25
C SER A 315 4.61 29.11 1.26
N THR A 316 5.43 28.86 2.28
CA THR A 316 6.75 29.49 2.43
C THR A 316 7.86 28.54 2.01
N VAL A 317 7.87 27.30 2.56
CA VAL A 317 8.93 26.33 2.33
C VAL A 317 8.30 24.98 2.01
N SER A 318 8.81 24.31 0.97
CA SER A 318 8.35 22.96 0.68
C SER A 318 8.83 21.97 1.75
N PHE A 319 7.99 21.00 2.06
CA PHE A 319 8.33 19.92 2.99
C PHE A 319 9.60 19.15 2.57
N ALA A 320 9.77 18.92 1.28
CA ALA A 320 10.96 18.23 0.75
C ALA A 320 12.24 19.04 0.96
N HIS A 321 12.16 20.37 0.85
CA HIS A 321 13.29 21.28 1.10
C HIS A 321 13.58 21.38 2.60
N ALA A 322 12.58 21.61 3.41
CA ALA A 322 12.71 21.75 4.87
C ALA A 322 13.28 20.49 5.55
N THR A 323 13.01 19.30 5.00
CA THR A 323 13.48 18.03 5.54
C THR A 323 14.75 17.48 4.91
N GLY A 324 15.39 18.23 3.98
CA GLY A 324 16.57 17.80 3.24
C GLY A 324 16.35 16.59 2.32
N ARG A 325 15.09 16.26 2.01
CA ARG A 325 14.75 15.15 1.10
C ARG A 325 14.95 15.48 -0.38
N CYS A 326 15.13 16.76 -0.69
CA CYS A 326 15.46 17.23 -2.03
C CYS A 326 16.97 17.45 -2.14
N THR A 327 17.69 16.48 -2.66
CA THR A 327 19.16 16.55 -2.84
C THR A 327 19.55 17.70 -3.75
N GLU A 328 18.81 17.94 -4.82
CA GLU A 328 19.02 19.05 -5.75
C GLU A 328 18.99 20.41 -5.03
N PHE A 329 18.00 20.63 -4.16
CA PHE A 329 17.91 21.85 -3.37
C PHE A 329 19.02 21.95 -2.31
N VAL A 330 19.41 20.85 -1.69
CA VAL A 330 20.52 20.82 -0.71
C VAL A 330 21.85 21.18 -1.37
N GLU A 331 22.08 20.72 -2.60
CA GLU A 331 23.35 20.93 -3.33
C GLU A 331 23.42 22.30 -4.03
N SER A 332 22.31 22.76 -4.63
CA SER A 332 22.28 23.96 -5.49
C SER A 332 21.49 25.15 -4.94
N GLY A 333 20.72 24.94 -3.85
CA GLY A 333 19.82 25.96 -3.31
C GLY A 333 18.57 26.20 -4.16
N SER A 334 18.38 25.48 -5.28
CA SER A 334 17.23 25.61 -6.18
C SER A 334 16.65 24.24 -6.56
N CYS A 335 15.37 24.22 -6.94
CA CYS A 335 14.70 23.00 -7.40
C CYS A 335 13.45 23.35 -8.23
N ASP A 336 13.41 22.87 -9.46
CA ASP A 336 12.31 23.12 -10.39
C ASP A 336 11.20 22.04 -10.36
N ARG A 337 11.29 21.06 -9.48
CA ARG A 337 10.31 19.97 -9.39
C ARG A 337 8.99 20.46 -8.82
N LYS A 338 7.92 20.47 -9.61
CA LYS A 338 6.57 20.89 -9.20
C LYS A 338 6.09 20.29 -7.88
N ARG A 339 6.41 19.00 -7.61
CA ARG A 339 6.06 18.30 -6.36
C ARG A 339 6.83 18.79 -5.12
N HIS A 340 7.88 19.57 -5.31
CA HIS A 340 8.71 20.14 -4.26
C HIS A 340 8.45 21.63 -4.07
N LEU A 341 7.42 22.18 -4.71
CA LEU A 341 7.02 23.55 -4.47
C LEU A 341 6.21 23.65 -3.16
N PRO A 342 6.25 24.83 -2.50
CA PRO A 342 5.34 25.13 -1.40
C PRO A 342 3.87 25.02 -1.82
N VAL A 343 2.97 24.83 -0.86
CA VAL A 343 1.54 24.70 -1.12
C VAL A 343 0.98 26.03 -1.67
N GLU A 344 0.20 25.96 -2.74
CA GLU A 344 -0.44 27.16 -3.30
C GLU A 344 -1.38 27.84 -2.28
N PRO A 345 -1.44 29.19 -2.25
CA PRO A 345 -2.31 29.92 -1.33
C PRO A 345 -3.80 29.55 -1.39
N ARG A 346 -4.27 29.04 -2.52
CA ARG A 346 -5.68 28.61 -2.69
C ARG A 346 -5.90 27.11 -2.61
N HIS A 347 -4.90 26.34 -2.26
CA HIS A 347 -4.99 24.87 -2.23
C HIS A 347 -6.15 24.38 -1.37
N HIS A 348 -6.20 24.79 -0.11
CA HIS A 348 -7.23 24.38 0.84
C HIS A 348 -8.62 24.88 0.46
N GLN A 349 -8.72 26.09 -0.09
CA GLN A 349 -9.96 26.62 -0.61
C GLN A 349 -10.48 25.83 -1.82
N LYS A 350 -9.60 25.48 -2.77
CA LYS A 350 -9.98 24.65 -3.93
C LYS A 350 -10.56 23.31 -3.45
N ARG A 351 -9.93 22.66 -2.48
CA ARG A 351 -10.42 21.40 -1.90
C ARG A 351 -11.82 21.54 -1.29
N ALA A 352 -12.04 22.58 -0.49
CA ALA A 352 -13.34 22.86 0.12
C ALA A 352 -14.44 23.08 -0.95
N LEU A 353 -14.15 23.83 -1.99
CA LEU A 353 -15.10 24.12 -3.08
C LEU A 353 -15.41 22.88 -3.94
N VAL A 354 -14.42 22.02 -4.19
CA VAL A 354 -14.63 20.75 -4.89
C VAL A 354 -15.50 19.81 -4.05
N ALA A 355 -15.24 19.71 -2.75
CA ALA A 355 -16.06 18.90 -1.85
C ALA A 355 -17.52 19.39 -1.80
N GLU A 356 -17.71 20.71 -1.74
CA GLU A 356 -19.03 21.33 -1.80
C GLU A 356 -19.76 20.98 -3.11
N SER A 357 -19.08 21.10 -4.26
CA SER A 357 -19.67 20.76 -5.56
C SER A 357 -19.98 19.26 -5.70
N ALA A 358 -19.27 18.41 -4.97
CA ALA A 358 -19.50 16.97 -4.90
C ALA A 358 -20.57 16.57 -3.87
N GLY A 359 -21.16 17.53 -3.15
CA GLY A 359 -22.18 17.28 -2.12
C GLY A 359 -21.65 16.58 -0.85
N VAL A 360 -20.34 16.59 -0.62
CA VAL A 360 -19.70 16.02 0.58
C VAL A 360 -19.24 17.12 1.54
N THR A 361 -19.25 16.83 2.81
CA THR A 361 -18.79 17.75 3.85
C THR A 361 -17.31 17.52 4.11
N LEU A 362 -16.42 18.42 3.66
CA LEU A 362 -14.99 18.38 3.96
C LEU A 362 -14.68 19.34 5.11
N MET A 363 -14.16 18.82 6.20
CA MET A 363 -13.64 19.59 7.34
C MET A 363 -12.12 19.59 7.32
N GLN A 364 -11.49 20.75 7.48
CA GLN A 364 -10.04 20.91 7.38
C GLN A 364 -9.49 21.45 8.69
N TYR A 365 -8.68 20.64 9.38
CA TYR A 365 -7.98 21.01 10.59
C TYR A 365 -6.66 21.71 10.29
N PHE A 366 -6.35 22.75 11.03
CA PHE A 366 -5.07 23.48 11.01
C PHE A 366 -4.49 23.61 12.42
N ASP A 367 -3.18 23.64 12.56
CA ASP A 367 -2.47 23.62 13.85
C ASP A 367 -2.86 24.74 14.84
N TRP A 368 -3.40 25.85 14.34
CA TRP A 368 -3.87 26.95 15.20
C TRP A 368 -5.30 26.77 15.73
N MET A 369 -5.99 25.72 15.31
CA MET A 369 -7.34 25.41 15.78
C MET A 369 -7.28 24.61 17.07
N ASP A 370 -8.22 24.86 17.98
CA ASP A 370 -8.42 24.01 19.14
C ASP A 370 -8.91 22.62 18.70
N GLU A 371 -8.15 21.60 19.08
CA GLU A 371 -8.42 20.23 18.68
C GLU A 371 -9.75 19.70 19.26
N GLY A 372 -10.03 19.99 20.55
CA GLY A 372 -11.25 19.52 21.21
C GLY A 372 -12.50 20.12 20.57
N ILE A 373 -12.45 21.40 20.22
CA ILE A 373 -13.54 22.09 19.53
C ILE A 373 -13.73 21.48 18.14
N PHE A 374 -12.65 21.26 17.39
CA PHE A 374 -12.72 20.67 16.05
C PHE A 374 -13.31 19.26 16.08
N LEU A 375 -12.84 18.39 17.00
CA LEU A 375 -13.38 17.03 17.18
C LEU A 375 -14.87 17.05 17.51
N SER A 376 -15.31 17.93 18.40
CA SER A 376 -16.73 18.11 18.72
C SER A 376 -17.56 18.56 17.52
N MET A 377 -17.01 19.41 16.66
CA MET A 377 -17.67 19.84 15.42
C MET A 377 -17.81 18.69 14.41
N VAL A 378 -16.78 17.83 14.27
CA VAL A 378 -16.88 16.63 13.44
C VAL A 378 -17.94 15.67 13.99
N ALA A 379 -17.97 15.44 15.30
CA ALA A 379 -19.00 14.64 15.96
C ALA A 379 -20.42 15.19 15.71
N ALA A 380 -20.60 16.52 15.77
CA ALA A 380 -21.88 17.15 15.48
C ALA A 380 -22.32 16.95 14.01
N LYS A 381 -21.39 17.06 13.06
CA LYS A 381 -21.68 16.79 11.62
C LYS A 381 -22.08 15.33 11.36
N LEU A 382 -21.52 14.40 12.12
CA LEU A 382 -21.86 12.98 12.05
C LEU A 382 -23.11 12.60 12.85
N GLY A 383 -23.70 13.52 13.65
CA GLY A 383 -24.77 13.19 14.58
C GLY A 383 -24.31 12.22 15.69
N ALA A 384 -23.05 12.32 16.09
CA ALA A 384 -22.40 11.46 17.07
C ALA A 384 -22.05 12.19 18.37
N CYS A 385 -22.68 13.35 18.63
CA CYS A 385 -22.51 14.05 19.90
C CYS A 385 -23.11 13.25 21.07
N PRO A 386 -22.47 13.26 22.26
CA PRO A 386 -23.02 12.62 23.47
C PRO A 386 -24.41 13.15 23.85
N TYR A 387 -24.66 14.42 23.58
CA TYR A 387 -25.91 15.09 23.91
C TYR A 387 -26.54 15.71 22.66
N SER A 388 -27.85 15.49 22.47
CA SER A 388 -28.61 16.08 21.36
C SER A 388 -29.97 16.56 21.88
N VAL A 389 -30.36 17.79 21.45
CA VAL A 389 -31.64 18.38 21.82
C VAL A 389 -32.20 19.20 20.66
N GLY A 390 -33.52 19.18 20.49
CA GLY A 390 -34.19 20.10 19.59
C GLY A 390 -34.20 21.52 20.15
N ALA A 391 -33.86 22.52 19.34
CA ALA A 391 -33.90 23.92 19.79
C ALA A 391 -35.30 24.34 20.30
N ARG A 392 -36.37 23.66 19.88
CA ARG A 392 -37.74 23.91 20.37
C ARG A 392 -37.95 23.55 21.84
N GLU A 393 -37.15 22.62 22.35
CA GLU A 393 -37.16 22.17 23.74
C GLU A 393 -36.32 23.07 24.65
N CYS A 394 -35.56 23.99 24.07
CA CYS A 394 -34.72 24.93 24.81
C CYS A 394 -35.49 26.22 25.16
N GLU A 395 -35.12 26.82 26.27
CA GLU A 395 -35.57 28.18 26.64
C GLU A 395 -34.63 29.22 26.00
N VAL A 396 -35.21 30.34 25.57
CA VAL A 396 -34.46 31.45 25.01
C VAL A 396 -34.05 32.41 26.13
N VAL A 397 -32.78 32.76 26.21
CA VAL A 397 -32.24 33.71 27.18
C VAL A 397 -31.47 34.84 26.47
N SER A 398 -31.64 36.05 26.92
CA SER A 398 -30.78 37.17 26.54
C SER A 398 -29.48 37.11 27.31
N LEU A 399 -28.36 37.36 26.65
CA LEU A 399 -27.03 37.29 27.28
C LEU A 399 -26.31 38.64 27.20
N SER A 400 -25.50 38.91 28.21
CA SER A 400 -24.52 39.98 28.12
C SER A 400 -23.42 39.61 27.11
N GLN A 401 -22.74 40.60 26.51
CA GLN A 401 -21.56 40.35 25.68
C GLN A 401 -20.47 39.59 26.47
N ALA A 402 -20.33 39.84 27.77
CA ALA A 402 -19.35 39.16 28.61
C ALA A 402 -19.64 37.66 28.74
N ASP A 403 -20.91 37.29 28.98
CA ASP A 403 -21.34 35.91 29.14
C ASP A 403 -21.27 35.17 27.79
N ALA A 404 -21.71 35.79 26.72
CA ALA A 404 -21.56 35.26 25.36
C ALA A 404 -20.07 35.00 25.03
N ASN A 405 -19.19 35.93 25.33
CA ASN A 405 -17.76 35.80 25.11
C ASN A 405 -17.10 34.73 25.97
N ARG A 406 -17.58 34.51 27.22
CA ARG A 406 -17.13 33.36 28.04
C ARG A 406 -17.45 32.06 27.34
N PHE A 407 -18.69 31.90 26.90
CA PHE A 407 -19.14 30.71 26.19
C PHE A 407 -18.36 30.50 24.89
N PHE A 408 -18.13 31.55 24.08
CA PHE A 408 -17.39 31.44 22.83
C PHE A 408 -15.91 31.08 23.00
N ARG A 409 -15.24 31.50 24.07
CA ARG A 409 -13.84 31.10 24.35
C ARG A 409 -13.72 29.59 24.52
N GLU A 410 -14.71 28.95 25.11
CA GLU A 410 -14.70 27.54 25.43
C GLU A 410 -15.23 26.66 24.28
N ASN A 411 -16.08 27.21 23.40
CA ASN A 411 -16.88 26.39 22.49
C ASN A 411 -16.76 26.78 21.00
N HIS A 412 -16.07 27.87 20.66
CA HIS A 412 -15.99 28.35 19.27
C HIS A 412 -14.53 28.45 18.79
N LEU A 413 -14.21 27.88 17.61
CA LEU A 413 -12.85 27.88 17.04
C LEU A 413 -12.17 29.25 16.99
N LEU A 414 -12.93 30.30 16.74
CA LEU A 414 -12.39 31.67 16.71
C LEU A 414 -12.49 32.39 18.06
N GLY A 415 -12.98 31.73 19.10
CA GLY A 415 -13.14 32.29 20.43
C GLY A 415 -14.06 33.51 20.49
N ALA A 416 -13.83 34.37 21.49
CA ALA A 416 -14.56 35.60 21.73
C ALA A 416 -14.51 36.59 20.53
N ALA A 417 -15.46 37.49 20.48
CA ALA A 417 -15.51 38.56 19.48
C ALA A 417 -15.84 39.91 20.11
N ASN A 418 -15.51 40.98 19.38
CA ASN A 418 -15.90 42.36 19.76
C ASN A 418 -17.03 42.87 18.83
N GLY A 419 -17.71 43.89 19.29
CA GLY A 419 -18.76 44.54 18.49
C GLY A 419 -20.11 43.83 18.50
N GLN A 420 -20.33 42.92 19.45
CA GLN A 420 -21.61 42.26 19.65
C GLN A 420 -22.58 43.24 20.35
N ALA A 421 -23.71 43.47 19.74
CA ALA A 421 -24.77 44.36 20.26
C ALA A 421 -26.02 43.56 20.66
N PHE A 422 -26.21 42.36 20.15
CA PHE A 422 -27.30 41.47 20.48
C PHE A 422 -26.76 40.06 20.68
N CYS A 423 -26.97 39.48 21.86
CA CYS A 423 -26.54 38.12 22.19
C CYS A 423 -27.73 37.32 22.72
N VAL A 424 -27.96 36.15 22.10
CA VAL A 424 -29.05 35.26 22.49
C VAL A 424 -28.50 33.86 22.72
N GLY A 425 -28.97 33.23 23.80
CA GLY A 425 -28.63 31.86 24.19
C GLY A 425 -29.85 30.96 24.20
N LEU A 426 -29.58 29.66 24.13
CA LEU A 426 -30.56 28.61 24.34
C LEU A 426 -30.10 27.81 25.57
N THR A 427 -30.99 27.66 26.57
CA THR A 427 -30.75 26.82 27.74
C THR A 427 -31.62 25.58 27.69
N TYR A 428 -31.08 24.46 28.13
CA TYR A 428 -31.80 23.20 28.29
C TYR A 428 -31.55 22.67 29.70
N ARG A 429 -32.62 22.51 30.50
CA ARG A 429 -32.54 22.08 31.90
C ARG A 429 -31.61 22.96 32.76
N GLY A 430 -31.57 24.28 32.47
CA GLY A 430 -30.73 25.25 33.16
C GLY A 430 -29.31 25.41 32.60
N ASP A 431 -28.84 24.50 31.74
CA ASP A 431 -27.54 24.58 31.09
C ASP A 431 -27.60 25.40 29.82
N LEU A 432 -26.65 26.33 29.61
CA LEU A 432 -26.49 27.05 28.35
C LEU A 432 -25.86 26.14 27.32
N VAL A 433 -26.62 25.80 26.26
CA VAL A 433 -26.25 24.78 25.27
C VAL A 433 -25.97 25.34 23.86
N HIS A 434 -26.42 26.56 23.56
CA HIS A 434 -26.15 27.23 22.28
C HIS A 434 -26.15 28.74 22.48
N VAL A 435 -25.25 29.44 21.77
CA VAL A 435 -25.16 30.90 21.81
C VAL A 435 -24.94 31.44 20.39
N GLN A 436 -25.63 32.54 20.11
CA GLN A 436 -25.46 33.29 18.87
C GLN A 436 -25.39 34.79 19.16
N SER A 437 -24.55 35.50 18.41
CA SER A 437 -24.37 36.95 18.60
C SER A 437 -24.37 37.70 17.28
N TYR A 438 -24.88 38.92 17.34
CA TYR A 438 -25.02 39.85 16.22
C TYR A 438 -24.46 41.22 16.61
N GLY A 439 -24.04 41.99 15.58
CA GLY A 439 -23.60 43.36 15.75
C GLY A 439 -23.66 44.11 14.41
N PRO A 440 -23.34 45.41 14.38
CA PRO A 440 -23.20 46.17 13.13
C PRO A 440 -22.23 45.50 12.18
N ALA A 441 -22.53 45.45 10.90
CA ALA A 441 -21.69 44.85 9.89
C ALA A 441 -20.30 45.52 9.85
N ARG A 442 -19.24 44.76 10.06
CA ARG A 442 -17.87 45.28 10.25
C ARG A 442 -17.10 45.43 8.94
N PHE A 443 -17.45 44.66 7.94
CA PHE A 443 -16.68 44.53 6.68
C PHE A 443 -17.47 44.95 5.44
N ARG A 444 -18.73 45.36 5.60
CA ARG A 444 -19.63 45.74 4.50
C ARG A 444 -20.49 46.94 4.88
N SER A 445 -20.36 48.03 4.13
CA SER A 445 -21.17 49.25 4.31
C SER A 445 -22.60 49.12 3.78
N ASN A 446 -22.87 48.14 2.91
CA ASN A 446 -24.18 47.92 2.29
C ASN A 446 -25.03 46.84 3.01
N VAL A 447 -24.63 46.44 4.21
CA VAL A 447 -25.36 45.51 5.08
C VAL A 447 -25.41 46.10 6.48
N GLU A 448 -26.55 46.02 7.12
CA GLU A 448 -26.77 46.64 8.43
C GLU A 448 -26.15 45.82 9.57
N TRP A 449 -26.42 44.52 9.61
CA TRP A 449 -26.01 43.62 10.69
C TRP A 449 -25.14 42.47 10.23
N GLU A 450 -24.33 41.98 11.15
CA GLU A 450 -23.52 40.78 10.98
C GLU A 450 -23.87 39.77 12.05
N ALA A 451 -24.15 38.50 11.67
CA ALA A 451 -24.14 37.38 12.59
C ALA A 451 -22.67 37.01 12.87
N ILE A 452 -22.18 37.39 14.05
CA ILE A 452 -20.74 37.42 14.36
C ILE A 452 -20.23 36.05 14.79
N ARG A 453 -20.96 35.37 15.70
CA ARG A 453 -20.62 34.06 16.25
C ARG A 453 -21.86 33.21 16.47
N SER A 454 -21.74 31.91 16.20
CA SER A 454 -22.77 30.92 16.53
C SER A 454 -22.10 29.58 16.83
N CYS A 455 -22.34 29.00 17.99
CA CYS A 455 -21.91 27.64 18.30
C CYS A 455 -22.77 27.00 19.38
N SER A 456 -22.76 25.67 19.41
CA SER A 456 -23.26 24.87 20.53
C SER A 456 -22.14 24.57 21.52
N ARG A 457 -22.51 24.23 22.75
CA ARG A 457 -21.59 23.73 23.79
C ARG A 457 -20.88 22.46 23.28
N LEU A 458 -19.63 22.29 23.65
CA LEU A 458 -18.87 21.08 23.27
C LEU A 458 -19.61 19.82 23.69
N GLY A 459 -19.66 18.83 22.79
CA GLY A 459 -20.38 17.58 22.99
C GLY A 459 -21.91 17.68 22.79
N TRP A 460 -22.46 18.86 22.49
CA TRP A 460 -23.87 19.06 22.23
C TRP A 460 -24.19 19.30 20.75
N HIS A 461 -25.24 18.65 20.29
CA HIS A 461 -25.89 18.96 19.02
C HIS A 461 -27.26 19.60 19.29
N VAL A 462 -27.37 20.91 19.09
CA VAL A 462 -28.64 21.65 19.24
C VAL A 462 -29.28 21.81 17.87
N GLN A 463 -30.18 20.90 17.53
CA GLN A 463 -30.82 20.87 16.22
C GLN A 463 -31.73 22.10 16.03
N GLY A 464 -31.41 22.92 15.02
CA GLY A 464 -32.14 24.16 14.74
C GLY A 464 -31.79 25.33 15.65
N GLY A 465 -30.67 25.25 16.40
CA GLY A 465 -30.19 26.31 17.29
C GLY A 465 -30.00 27.64 16.59
N PHE A 466 -29.26 27.65 15.48
CA PHE A 466 -29.05 28.83 14.64
C PHE A 466 -30.39 29.48 14.22
N SER A 467 -31.28 28.72 13.61
CA SER A 467 -32.54 29.22 13.09
C SER A 467 -33.51 29.69 14.18
N ARG A 468 -33.39 29.15 15.42
CA ARG A 468 -34.20 29.64 16.54
C ARG A 468 -33.69 30.97 17.07
N CYS A 469 -32.38 31.13 17.22
CA CYS A 469 -31.75 32.38 17.58
C CYS A 469 -31.98 33.47 16.53
N ASP A 470 -31.85 33.13 15.25
CA ASP A 470 -32.18 34.02 14.13
C ASP A 470 -33.63 34.57 14.23
N ARG A 471 -34.60 33.69 14.46
CA ARG A 471 -36.00 34.11 14.60
C ARG A 471 -36.21 35.11 15.76
N VAL A 472 -35.51 34.91 16.88
CA VAL A 472 -35.57 35.86 18.00
C VAL A 472 -34.96 37.20 17.57
N PHE A 473 -33.77 37.18 17.01
CA PHE A 473 -33.10 38.40 16.52
C PHE A 473 -33.94 39.14 15.50
N PHE A 474 -34.46 38.48 14.47
CA PHE A 474 -35.30 39.10 13.42
C PHE A 474 -36.62 39.68 13.95
N ARG A 475 -37.22 39.05 14.99
CA ARG A 475 -38.43 39.55 15.64
C ARG A 475 -38.16 40.79 16.46
N GLU A 476 -37.07 40.85 17.21
CA GLU A 476 -36.76 41.91 18.16
C GLU A 476 -36.05 43.07 17.49
N VAL A 477 -35.08 42.82 16.62
CA VAL A 477 -34.26 43.86 15.99
C VAL A 477 -34.88 44.35 14.68
N ARG A 478 -35.57 43.47 13.93
CA ARG A 478 -36.19 43.78 12.63
C ARG A 478 -35.20 44.38 11.60
N PRO A 479 -34.04 43.76 11.39
CA PRO A 479 -32.99 44.30 10.55
C PRO A 479 -33.46 44.43 9.08
N ALA A 480 -32.92 45.40 8.31
CA ALA A 480 -33.11 45.50 6.87
C ALA A 480 -32.22 44.52 6.10
N SER A 481 -31.05 44.18 6.63
CA SER A 481 -30.14 43.24 6.03
C SER A 481 -29.16 42.65 7.06
N VAL A 482 -28.78 41.38 6.85
CA VAL A 482 -27.84 40.65 7.71
C VAL A 482 -26.85 39.89 6.86
N VAL A 483 -25.58 39.86 7.25
CA VAL A 483 -24.56 38.98 6.65
C VAL A 483 -24.05 37.98 7.70
N SER A 484 -23.80 36.76 7.26
CA SER A 484 -23.07 35.76 8.02
C SER A 484 -21.89 35.24 7.21
N TYR A 485 -20.75 35.01 7.85
CA TYR A 485 -19.57 34.46 7.20
C TYR A 485 -19.34 33.02 7.67
N VAL A 486 -19.52 32.07 6.77
CA VAL A 486 -19.28 30.66 7.01
C VAL A 486 -17.86 30.30 6.64
N ASP A 487 -17.09 29.75 7.56
CA ASP A 487 -15.74 29.28 7.33
C ASP A 487 -15.79 27.99 6.46
N LEU A 488 -15.13 28.04 5.31
CA LEU A 488 -15.07 26.91 4.39
C LEU A 488 -14.29 25.70 4.98
N ALA A 489 -13.44 25.93 5.96
CA ALA A 489 -12.72 24.85 6.66
C ALA A 489 -13.66 23.97 7.51
N THR A 490 -14.84 24.44 7.87
CA THR A 490 -15.78 23.71 8.73
C THR A 490 -16.84 22.91 7.97
N GLY A 491 -16.69 22.84 6.66
CA GLY A 491 -17.55 22.07 5.76
C GLY A 491 -18.90 22.72 5.47
N THR A 492 -19.09 23.14 4.23
CA THR A 492 -20.28 23.88 3.76
C THR A 492 -21.39 22.98 3.20
N GLY A 493 -21.12 21.69 2.96
CA GLY A 493 -21.97 20.78 2.20
C GLY A 493 -23.43 20.58 2.65
N ARG A 494 -23.86 21.18 3.78
CA ARG A 494 -25.26 21.17 4.27
C ARG A 494 -25.70 22.52 4.83
N THR A 495 -25.00 23.58 4.51
CA THR A 495 -25.25 24.93 5.07
C THR A 495 -26.52 25.59 4.49
N GLU A 496 -26.96 25.19 3.31
CA GLU A 496 -28.16 25.74 2.67
C GLU A 496 -29.42 25.61 3.54
N SER A 497 -29.55 24.50 4.28
CA SER A 497 -30.69 24.32 5.19
C SER A 497 -30.64 25.22 6.44
N MET A 498 -29.46 25.63 6.88
CA MET A 498 -29.28 26.61 7.96
C MET A 498 -29.66 28.01 7.54
N PHE A 499 -29.36 28.38 6.30
CA PHE A 499 -29.54 29.70 5.74
C PHE A 499 -30.75 29.78 4.78
N ALA A 500 -31.88 29.14 5.15
CA ALA A 500 -33.10 29.25 4.35
C ALA A 500 -33.52 30.71 4.20
N GLY A 501 -33.67 31.18 2.95
CA GLY A 501 -33.97 32.59 2.64
C GLY A 501 -32.76 33.51 2.57
N TRP A 502 -31.54 33.00 2.80
CA TRP A 502 -30.31 33.76 2.59
C TRP A 502 -29.71 33.46 1.21
N VAL A 503 -28.94 34.38 0.66
CA VAL A 503 -28.25 34.21 -0.61
C VAL A 503 -26.78 33.99 -0.36
N ALA A 504 -26.28 32.83 -0.80
CA ALA A 504 -24.85 32.54 -0.80
C ALA A 504 -24.13 33.39 -1.86
N GLU A 505 -23.08 34.06 -1.46
CA GLU A 505 -22.23 34.81 -2.38
C GLU A 505 -20.94 34.03 -2.70
N ARG A 506 -20.12 34.59 -3.62
CA ARG A 506 -18.83 33.99 -3.95
C ARG A 506 -17.93 33.97 -2.71
N ALA A 507 -17.22 32.85 -2.52
CA ALA A 507 -16.22 32.73 -1.48
C ALA A 507 -15.13 33.82 -1.56
N GLY A 508 -14.79 34.37 -0.42
CA GLY A 508 -13.70 35.34 -0.27
C GLY A 508 -12.33 34.72 -0.54
N ARG A 509 -11.29 35.56 -0.53
CA ARG A 509 -9.91 35.03 -0.58
C ARG A 509 -9.58 34.30 0.72
N PRO A 510 -8.71 33.26 0.68
CA PRO A 510 -8.15 32.65 1.89
C PRO A 510 -7.47 33.71 2.78
N ASN A 511 -7.62 33.58 4.10
CA ASN A 511 -6.82 34.37 5.03
C ASN A 511 -5.49 33.66 5.26
N SER A 512 -4.46 34.43 5.57
CA SER A 512 -3.15 33.86 5.93
C SER A 512 -2.87 33.95 7.41
N MET A 513 -2.23 32.88 7.89
CA MET A 513 -1.73 32.75 9.25
C MET A 513 -0.24 32.46 9.19
N TRP A 514 0.54 33.08 10.03
CA TRP A 514 1.94 32.75 10.26
C TRP A 514 2.04 31.81 11.44
N VAL A 515 2.60 30.64 11.25
CA VAL A 515 2.69 29.57 12.26
C VAL A 515 4.14 29.23 12.51
N ARG A 516 4.53 29.13 13.77
CA ARG A 516 5.89 28.75 14.14
C ARG A 516 6.03 27.24 14.09
N VAL A 517 6.97 26.76 13.28
CA VAL A 517 7.28 25.32 13.14
C VAL A 517 8.54 24.92 13.90
N VAL A 518 9.26 25.88 14.48
CA VAL A 518 10.46 25.67 15.28
C VAL A 518 10.25 26.32 16.65
N ASN A 519 10.71 25.65 17.72
CA ASN A 519 10.67 26.25 19.06
C ASN A 519 11.49 27.55 19.10
N GLY A 520 10.90 28.61 19.62
CA GLY A 520 11.52 29.94 19.72
C GLY A 520 10.66 30.88 20.55
N GLU A 521 11.11 32.12 20.73
CA GLU A 521 10.38 33.17 21.43
C GLU A 521 9.17 33.68 20.62
N GLY A 522 8.11 34.18 21.31
CA GLY A 522 6.93 34.74 20.70
C GLY A 522 5.74 33.76 20.58
N PRO A 523 4.60 34.21 20.02
CA PRO A 523 3.37 33.41 19.93
C PRO A 523 3.51 32.26 18.95
N ALA A 524 2.79 31.14 19.18
CA ALA A 524 2.81 29.98 18.29
C ALA A 524 2.25 30.31 16.89
N TYR A 525 1.40 31.31 16.78
CA TYR A 525 0.85 31.80 15.51
C TYR A 525 0.55 33.28 15.55
N VAL A 526 0.61 33.91 14.37
CA VAL A 526 0.33 35.34 14.17
C VAL A 526 -0.59 35.50 12.97
N ARG A 527 -1.71 36.20 13.15
CA ARG A 527 -2.57 36.55 12.02
C ARG A 527 -1.88 37.58 11.13
N ASP A 528 -1.86 37.35 9.84
CA ASP A 528 -1.25 38.27 8.88
C ASP A 528 -1.85 39.70 8.96
N SER A 529 -3.15 39.79 9.25
CA SER A 529 -3.80 41.09 9.50
C SER A 529 -3.28 41.79 10.78
N ALA A 530 -2.89 41.04 11.79
CA ALA A 530 -2.27 41.60 12.99
C ALA A 530 -0.84 42.06 12.72
N ALA A 531 -0.05 41.25 11.99
CA ALA A 531 1.30 41.64 11.56
C ALA A 531 1.31 42.92 10.71
N ARG A 532 0.35 43.07 9.80
CA ARG A 532 0.19 44.28 9.01
C ARG A 532 -0.20 45.51 9.85
N ARG A 533 -1.03 45.34 10.86
CA ARG A 533 -1.53 46.45 11.69
C ARG A 533 -0.55 46.90 12.76
N VAL A 534 0.10 45.97 13.48
CA VAL A 534 0.95 46.24 14.64
C VAL A 534 2.43 46.23 14.28
N GLY A 535 2.82 45.47 13.25
CA GLY A 535 4.22 45.16 12.91
C GLY A 535 4.68 43.84 13.49
N ALA A 536 5.49 43.08 12.73
CA ALA A 536 6.00 41.78 13.16
C ALA A 536 6.92 41.92 14.37
N ASP A 537 7.84 42.90 14.37
CA ASP A 537 8.78 43.13 15.48
C ASP A 537 8.01 43.26 16.81
N ARG A 538 7.01 44.13 16.88
CA ARG A 538 6.24 44.38 18.12
C ARG A 538 5.42 43.17 18.56
N LEU A 539 4.88 42.39 17.62
CA LEU A 539 4.17 41.15 17.96
C LEU A 539 5.11 40.09 18.52
N LEU A 540 6.37 40.14 18.16
CA LEU A 540 7.42 39.26 18.65
C LEU A 540 8.13 39.79 19.89
N GLY A 541 7.75 40.99 20.37
CA GLY A 541 8.30 41.60 21.57
C GLY A 541 9.60 42.40 21.35
N PHE A 542 9.91 42.77 20.07
CA PHE A 542 11.09 43.57 19.75
C PHE A 542 10.72 45.01 19.43
N GLU A 543 11.66 45.93 19.68
CA GLU A 543 11.57 47.27 19.10
C GLU A 543 11.77 47.23 17.59
N VAL A 544 11.13 48.16 16.90
CA VAL A 544 11.17 48.21 15.44
C VAL A 544 12.58 48.44 14.90
N GLY A 545 13.13 47.45 14.18
CA GLY A 545 14.49 47.51 13.63
C GLY A 545 15.60 47.13 14.61
N GLU A 546 15.28 46.74 15.84
CA GLU A 546 16.24 46.33 16.86
C GLU A 546 16.97 45.04 16.45
N ARG A 547 16.21 44.01 16.15
CA ARG A 547 16.76 42.68 15.79
C ARG A 547 16.99 42.53 14.30
N TYR A 548 16.14 43.14 13.48
CA TYR A 548 16.22 43.09 12.03
C TYR A 548 16.24 44.48 11.44
N PRO A 549 17.28 44.87 10.66
CA PRO A 549 17.36 46.19 10.04
C PRO A 549 16.19 46.38 9.08
N ARG A 550 15.67 47.57 8.96
CA ARG A 550 14.54 47.92 8.07
C ARG A 550 14.91 47.92 6.58
N LEU A 551 16.18 48.03 6.28
CA LEU A 551 16.72 47.97 4.94
C LEU A 551 17.81 46.91 4.87
N ARG A 552 17.81 46.17 3.80
CA ARG A 552 18.88 45.23 3.46
C ARG A 552 20.10 46.01 2.90
N GLU A 553 21.24 45.34 2.72
CA GLU A 553 22.42 45.92 2.14
C GLU A 553 22.22 46.48 0.71
N ASP A 554 21.30 45.86 -0.05
CA ASP A 554 20.88 46.29 -1.38
C ASP A 554 19.85 47.46 -1.39
N GLY A 555 19.53 48.01 -0.22
CA GLY A 555 18.52 49.10 -0.06
C GLY A 555 17.06 48.65 -0.10
N SER A 556 16.77 47.37 -0.28
CA SER A 556 15.40 46.85 -0.26
C SER A 556 14.85 46.82 1.20
N LYS A 557 13.53 47.04 1.33
CA LYS A 557 12.87 47.03 2.65
C LYS A 557 12.69 45.61 3.19
N VAL A 558 13.00 45.42 4.46
CA VAL A 558 12.65 44.20 5.20
C VAL A 558 11.15 44.29 5.58
N SER A 559 10.36 43.36 5.05
CA SER A 559 8.91 43.30 5.30
C SER A 559 8.59 42.57 6.60
N ASN A 560 7.35 42.72 7.10
CA ASN A 560 6.87 41.91 8.22
C ASN A 560 6.93 40.39 7.94
N ALA A 561 6.75 39.99 6.68
CA ALA A 561 6.89 38.61 6.25
C ALA A 561 8.32 38.10 6.40
N ASP A 562 9.30 38.91 6.00
CA ASP A 562 10.73 38.55 6.14
C ASP A 562 11.09 38.36 7.62
N VAL A 563 10.67 39.29 8.50
CA VAL A 563 10.90 39.17 9.94
C VAL A 563 10.31 37.88 10.51
N LEU A 564 9.08 37.56 10.16
CA LEU A 564 8.42 36.34 10.62
C LEU A 564 9.11 35.08 10.09
N GLN A 565 9.58 35.09 8.83
CA GLN A 565 10.32 33.94 8.28
C GLN A 565 11.68 33.75 8.96
N MET A 566 12.42 34.82 9.22
CA MET A 566 13.68 34.78 9.97
C MET A 566 13.51 34.22 11.39
N GLU A 567 12.32 34.41 12.01
CA GLU A 567 11.96 33.86 13.32
C GLU A 567 11.33 32.45 13.23
N GLY A 568 11.44 31.77 12.10
CA GLY A 568 10.99 30.40 11.92
C GLY A 568 9.47 30.23 11.69
N TYR A 569 8.76 31.32 11.37
CA TYR A 569 7.36 31.22 10.97
C TYR A 569 7.22 30.85 9.50
N VAL A 570 6.24 30.02 9.20
CA VAL A 570 5.79 29.71 7.84
C VAL A 570 4.39 30.24 7.63
N GLN A 571 4.09 30.67 6.40
CA GLN A 571 2.78 31.16 6.04
C GLN A 571 1.87 30.03 5.58
N VAL A 572 0.71 29.91 6.20
CA VAL A 572 -0.35 28.96 5.83
C VAL A 572 -1.60 29.73 5.45
N PHE A 573 -2.25 29.32 4.39
CA PHE A 573 -3.52 29.89 3.97
C PHE A 573 -4.66 28.96 4.36
N ASP A 574 -5.71 29.53 4.99
CA ASP A 574 -6.93 28.80 5.32
C ASP A 574 -7.82 28.60 4.06
N CYS A 575 -9.05 28.16 4.26
CA CYS A 575 -10.00 27.96 3.18
C CYS A 575 -10.74 29.26 2.77
N GLY A 576 -10.63 30.30 3.59
CA GLY A 576 -11.46 31.51 3.46
C GLY A 576 -12.89 31.30 3.93
N VAL A 577 -13.72 32.30 3.72
CA VAL A 577 -15.11 32.32 4.15
C VAL A 577 -16.07 32.52 2.99
N ARG A 578 -17.27 31.96 3.12
CA ARG A 578 -18.40 32.24 2.22
C ARG A 578 -19.40 33.15 2.90
N PRO A 579 -19.71 34.34 2.35
CA PRO A 579 -20.77 35.19 2.86
C PRO A 579 -22.15 34.64 2.48
N PHE A 580 -23.08 34.68 3.42
CA PHE A 580 -24.51 34.52 3.20
C PHE A 580 -25.19 35.82 3.59
N VAL A 581 -26.03 36.35 2.71
CA VAL A 581 -26.70 37.65 2.89
C VAL A 581 -28.21 37.46 2.87
N TRP A 582 -28.86 37.96 3.90
CA TRP A 582 -30.31 38.09 3.96
C TRP A 582 -30.72 39.55 3.79
N ARG A 583 -31.80 39.79 3.07
CA ARG A 583 -32.42 41.13 2.88
C ARG A 583 -33.93 41.02 3.00
N LYS A 584 -34.55 42.05 3.62
CA LYS A 584 -35.98 42.09 3.91
C LYS A 584 -36.85 42.13 2.63
N ASP A 585 -36.36 42.75 1.58
CA ASP A 585 -37.14 43.04 0.36
C ASP A 585 -36.84 42.06 -0.80
N ARG A 586 -36.47 40.87 -0.47
CA ARG A 586 -36.22 39.77 -1.46
C ARG A 586 -37.15 38.63 -1.29
#